data_0817239916b3a68b743ae6967c7aa64d
#
_entry.id   0817239916b3a68b743ae6967c7aa64d
#
_cell.length_a   1.000
_cell.length_b   1.000
_cell.length_c   1.000
_cell.angle_alpha   90.00
_cell.angle_beta   90.00
_cell.angle_gamma   90.00
#
_symmetry.space_group_name_H-M   'P 1'
#
loop_
_entity.id
_entity.type
_entity.pdbx_description
1 polymer ?
#
loop_
_entity_poly.entity_id
_entity_poly.type
_entity_poly.pdbx_seq_one_letter_code
_entity_poly.pdbx_strand_id
1 'polypeptide(L)'
;MLFALLRASLHEKEVEVECFQEATDDDWKLCHQIAAAQGVMALAWDGVLRLPKELQPPLALKLTWAMAVERYEAKYLRYCKTVDELSAFYASHGITTVQLKGVGFSTYYPVPAHREGGDIDIYTYSADKNKMSDAEANALADKLMQQQGIEVDKHSYKHSNFYYKGIPIENHKSFLNVKDIQEAIASEKILQRELNPRTVALKEGKVQIPSL
;
A
#
# COMPACT_ATOMS: atom_id res chain seq x y z
N MET A 1 6.62 -15.17 -19.60
CA MET A 1 7.43 -15.27 -18.36
C MET A 1 6.80 -14.50 -17.20
N LEU A 2 6.73 -13.16 -17.17
CA LEU A 2 6.30 -12.39 -16.00
C LEU A 2 4.91 -12.82 -15.46
N PHE A 3 3.91 -12.94 -16.32
CA PHE A 3 2.57 -13.37 -15.88
C PHE A 3 2.51 -14.78 -15.30
N ALA A 4 3.36 -15.71 -15.78
CA ALA A 4 3.45 -17.05 -15.19
C ALA A 4 4.02 -16.99 -13.75
N LEU A 5 5.07 -16.16 -13.53
CA LEU A 5 5.62 -15.93 -12.19
C LEU A 5 4.60 -15.30 -11.25
N LEU A 6 3.90 -14.26 -11.70
CA LEU A 6 2.89 -13.57 -10.89
C LEU A 6 1.69 -14.46 -10.53
N ARG A 7 1.21 -15.27 -11.49
CA ARG A 7 0.13 -16.23 -11.22
C ARG A 7 0.54 -17.27 -10.19
N ALA A 8 1.74 -17.81 -10.32
CA ALA A 8 2.26 -18.81 -9.37
C ALA A 8 2.42 -18.20 -7.97
N SER A 9 2.94 -16.98 -7.87
CA SER A 9 3.10 -16.28 -6.60
C SER A 9 1.76 -15.97 -5.93
N LEU A 10 0.84 -15.30 -6.65
CA LEU A 10 -0.43 -14.84 -6.08
C LEU A 10 -1.39 -15.98 -5.73
N HIS A 11 -1.32 -17.09 -6.43
CA HIS A 11 -2.20 -18.25 -6.19
C HIS A 11 -1.50 -19.40 -5.47
N GLU A 12 -0.24 -19.22 -5.07
CA GLU A 12 0.58 -20.23 -4.39
C GLU A 12 0.64 -21.57 -5.15
N LYS A 13 0.68 -21.51 -6.48
CA LYS A 13 0.73 -22.65 -7.39
C LYS A 13 2.13 -22.88 -7.94
N GLU A 14 2.31 -24.02 -8.59
CA GLU A 14 3.50 -24.27 -9.42
C GLU A 14 3.55 -23.31 -10.60
N VAL A 15 4.76 -23.01 -11.07
CA VAL A 15 4.96 -22.15 -12.24
C VAL A 15 4.77 -22.98 -13.51
N GLU A 16 4.07 -22.43 -14.49
CA GLU A 16 4.01 -22.98 -15.86
C GLU A 16 5.41 -22.83 -16.48
N VAL A 17 6.15 -23.96 -16.57
CA VAL A 17 7.58 -23.96 -16.89
C VAL A 17 7.91 -23.82 -18.37
N GLU A 18 6.95 -24.05 -19.26
CA GLU A 18 7.15 -24.12 -20.70
C GLU A 18 7.76 -22.83 -21.26
N CYS A 19 7.34 -21.67 -20.78
CA CYS A 19 7.86 -20.39 -21.25
C CYS A 19 9.25 -20.03 -20.69
N PHE A 20 9.86 -20.90 -19.88
CA PHE A 20 11.19 -20.70 -19.32
C PHE A 20 12.23 -21.66 -19.90
N GLN A 21 11.82 -22.71 -20.63
CA GLN A 21 12.70 -23.74 -21.17
C GLN A 21 13.73 -23.18 -22.19
N GLU A 22 13.32 -22.18 -22.96
CA GLU A 22 14.16 -21.54 -23.98
C GLU A 22 14.50 -20.07 -23.61
N ALA A 23 14.29 -19.69 -22.33
CA ALA A 23 14.52 -18.32 -21.90
C ALA A 23 16.01 -17.97 -21.90
N THR A 24 16.35 -16.92 -22.61
CA THR A 24 17.72 -16.37 -22.68
C THR A 24 18.01 -15.43 -21.49
N ASP A 25 19.28 -15.11 -21.27
CA ASP A 25 19.70 -14.10 -20.28
C ASP A 25 19.04 -12.74 -20.53
N ASP A 26 18.81 -12.38 -21.77
CA ASP A 26 18.18 -11.10 -22.13
C ASP A 26 16.67 -11.12 -21.87
N ASP A 27 16.00 -12.25 -22.05
CA ASP A 27 14.61 -12.41 -21.65
C ASP A 27 14.44 -12.27 -20.13
N TRP A 28 15.38 -12.81 -19.35
CA TRP A 28 15.39 -12.65 -17.91
C TRP A 28 15.65 -11.20 -17.46
N LYS A 29 16.59 -10.51 -18.10
CA LYS A 29 16.83 -9.08 -17.84
C LYS A 29 15.59 -8.24 -18.16
N LEU A 30 14.95 -8.50 -19.31
CA LEU A 30 13.72 -7.80 -19.69
C LEU A 30 12.59 -8.08 -18.71
N CYS A 31 12.41 -9.35 -18.30
CA CYS A 31 11.41 -9.74 -17.29
C CYS A 31 11.61 -8.98 -15.98
N HIS A 32 12.86 -8.91 -15.49
CA HIS A 32 13.22 -8.16 -14.29
C HIS A 32 12.92 -6.65 -14.43
N GLN A 33 13.29 -6.04 -15.57
CA GLN A 33 13.05 -4.63 -15.84
C GLN A 33 11.55 -4.30 -15.87
N ILE A 34 10.75 -5.14 -16.53
CA ILE A 34 9.29 -4.96 -16.57
C ILE A 34 8.69 -5.13 -15.17
N ALA A 35 9.13 -6.14 -14.41
CA ALA A 35 8.67 -6.35 -13.04
C ALA A 35 8.97 -5.13 -12.14
N ALA A 36 10.14 -4.52 -12.30
CA ALA A 36 10.52 -3.30 -11.60
C ALA A 36 9.64 -2.11 -12.01
N ALA A 37 9.47 -1.90 -13.31
CA ALA A 37 8.68 -0.78 -13.82
C ALA A 37 7.19 -0.87 -13.46
N GLN A 38 6.66 -2.08 -13.26
CA GLN A 38 5.26 -2.33 -12.90
C GLN A 38 5.03 -2.46 -11.40
N GLY A 39 6.07 -2.31 -10.55
CA GLY A 39 5.91 -2.43 -9.09
C GLY A 39 5.51 -3.84 -8.62
N VAL A 40 5.99 -4.87 -9.32
CA VAL A 40 5.68 -6.29 -9.00
C VAL A 40 6.93 -7.13 -8.86
N MET A 41 8.07 -6.48 -8.61
CA MET A 41 9.38 -7.15 -8.58
C MET A 41 9.46 -8.23 -7.52
N ALA A 42 8.99 -7.96 -6.30
CA ALA A 42 9.04 -8.91 -5.20
C ALA A 42 8.06 -10.07 -5.41
N LEU A 43 6.87 -9.82 -5.95
CA LEU A 43 5.92 -10.87 -6.33
C LEU A 43 6.49 -11.77 -7.44
N ALA A 44 7.12 -11.19 -8.46
CA ALA A 44 7.75 -11.99 -9.52
C ALA A 44 8.90 -12.82 -8.97
N TRP A 45 9.65 -12.31 -7.99
CA TRP A 45 10.70 -13.05 -7.30
C TRP A 45 10.17 -14.30 -6.60
N ASP A 46 9.02 -14.22 -5.93
CA ASP A 46 8.38 -15.40 -5.34
C ASP A 46 8.09 -16.50 -6.37
N GLY A 47 7.69 -16.08 -7.56
CA GLY A 47 7.53 -17.01 -8.70
C GLY A 47 8.86 -17.60 -9.17
N VAL A 48 9.93 -16.79 -9.23
CA VAL A 48 11.29 -17.29 -9.57
C VAL A 48 11.75 -18.34 -8.61
N LEU A 49 11.52 -18.17 -7.31
CA LEU A 49 11.92 -19.16 -6.29
C LEU A 49 11.16 -20.50 -6.39
N ARG A 50 10.02 -20.52 -7.07
CA ARG A 50 9.22 -21.73 -7.33
C ARG A 50 9.67 -22.49 -8.58
N LEU A 51 10.47 -21.87 -9.44
CA LEU A 51 11.03 -22.52 -10.62
C LEU A 51 12.11 -23.56 -10.24
N PRO A 52 12.23 -24.67 -11.00
CA PRO A 52 13.40 -25.52 -10.98
C PRO A 52 14.70 -24.71 -11.14
N LYS A 53 15.76 -25.08 -10.44
CA LYS A 53 17.01 -24.29 -10.39
C LYS A 53 17.62 -24.04 -11.78
N GLU A 54 17.50 -24.99 -12.66
CA GLU A 54 18.00 -24.97 -14.04
C GLU A 54 17.25 -23.96 -14.94
N LEU A 55 16.02 -23.60 -14.56
CA LEU A 55 15.19 -22.64 -15.30
C LEU A 55 15.19 -21.24 -14.68
N GLN A 56 15.90 -21.06 -13.56
CA GLN A 56 15.99 -19.74 -12.90
C GLN A 56 16.97 -18.82 -13.62
N PRO A 57 16.87 -17.49 -13.41
CA PRO A 57 17.78 -16.53 -14.04
C PRO A 57 19.24 -16.75 -13.62
N PRO A 58 20.21 -16.23 -14.38
CA PRO A 58 21.63 -16.30 -14.05
C PRO A 58 21.93 -15.78 -12.64
N LEU A 59 22.93 -16.34 -11.98
CA LEU A 59 23.26 -16.06 -10.58
C LEU A 59 23.43 -14.57 -10.30
N ALA A 60 24.11 -13.84 -11.17
CA ALA A 60 24.32 -12.39 -11.01
C ALA A 60 22.99 -11.61 -10.95
N LEU A 61 22.04 -11.94 -11.85
CA LEU A 61 20.72 -11.31 -11.87
C LEU A 61 19.90 -11.74 -10.67
N LYS A 62 19.98 -13.01 -10.26
CA LYS A 62 19.32 -13.50 -9.02
C LYS A 62 19.77 -12.71 -7.79
N LEU A 63 21.06 -12.50 -7.63
CA LEU A 63 21.59 -11.73 -6.49
C LEU A 63 21.09 -10.27 -6.53
N THR A 64 21.12 -9.64 -7.70
CA THR A 64 20.59 -8.31 -7.88
C THR A 64 19.10 -8.22 -7.52
N TRP A 65 18.32 -9.22 -7.95
CA TRP A 65 16.88 -9.28 -7.69
C TRP A 65 16.61 -9.50 -6.20
N ALA A 66 17.29 -10.46 -5.57
CA ALA A 66 17.16 -10.73 -4.14
C ALA A 66 17.46 -9.49 -3.28
N MET A 67 18.57 -8.78 -3.59
CA MET A 67 18.92 -7.53 -2.89
C MET A 67 17.88 -6.43 -3.07
N ALA A 68 17.21 -6.38 -4.21
CA ALA A 68 16.10 -5.43 -4.42
C ALA A 68 14.89 -5.81 -3.54
N VAL A 69 14.54 -7.10 -3.47
CA VAL A 69 13.44 -7.60 -2.62
C VAL A 69 13.68 -7.31 -1.15
N GLU A 70 14.89 -7.52 -0.62
CA GLU A 70 15.25 -7.15 0.76
C GLU A 70 14.99 -5.67 1.06
N ARG A 71 15.23 -4.78 0.08
CA ARG A 71 14.90 -3.34 0.23
C ARG A 71 13.39 -3.09 0.30
N TYR A 72 12.58 -3.84 -0.45
CA TYR A 72 11.13 -3.77 -0.37
C TYR A 72 10.62 -4.24 0.99
N GLU A 73 11.16 -5.34 1.51
CA GLU A 73 10.81 -5.84 2.84
C GLU A 73 11.16 -4.84 3.95
N ALA A 74 12.37 -4.27 3.90
CA ALA A 74 12.79 -3.23 4.84
C ALA A 74 11.91 -1.97 4.74
N LYS A 75 11.53 -1.56 3.52
CA LYS A 75 10.59 -0.47 3.28
C LYS A 75 9.22 -0.79 3.87
N TYR A 76 8.70 -2.00 3.64
CA TYR A 76 7.42 -2.44 4.17
C TYR A 76 7.36 -2.35 5.71
N LEU A 77 8.39 -2.83 6.41
CA LEU A 77 8.47 -2.73 7.87
C LEU A 77 8.40 -1.28 8.34
N ARG A 78 9.14 -0.39 7.69
CA ARG A 78 9.11 1.03 8.00
C ARG A 78 7.72 1.64 7.79
N TYR A 79 7.01 1.23 6.74
CA TYR A 79 5.63 1.67 6.46
C TYR A 79 4.65 1.16 7.52
N CYS A 80 4.73 -0.12 7.91
CA CYS A 80 3.91 -0.69 8.98
C CYS A 80 4.04 0.12 10.27
N LYS A 81 5.27 0.36 10.70
CA LYS A 81 5.56 1.14 11.90
C LYS A 81 5.05 2.58 11.80
N THR A 82 5.23 3.21 10.65
CA THR A 82 4.83 4.60 10.44
C THR A 82 3.30 4.77 10.48
N VAL A 83 2.54 3.86 9.87
CA VAL A 83 1.08 3.94 9.90
C VAL A 83 0.51 3.66 11.28
N ASP A 84 1.11 2.74 12.04
CA ASP A 84 0.71 2.46 13.42
C ASP A 84 0.95 3.68 14.32
N GLU A 85 2.13 4.27 14.27
CA GLU A 85 2.50 5.46 15.05
C GLU A 85 1.64 6.68 14.69
N LEU A 86 1.39 6.93 13.40
CA LEU A 86 0.55 8.03 12.95
C LEU A 86 -0.91 7.83 13.40
N SER A 87 -1.44 6.61 13.30
CA SER A 87 -2.78 6.26 13.75
C SER A 87 -2.92 6.42 15.26
N ALA A 88 -1.92 6.00 16.04
CA ALA A 88 -1.90 6.18 17.49
C ALA A 88 -1.83 7.68 17.88
N PHE A 89 -1.03 8.46 17.17
CA PHE A 89 -0.96 9.91 17.37
C PHE A 89 -2.32 10.58 17.12
N TYR A 90 -2.98 10.29 16.02
CA TYR A 90 -4.30 10.84 15.72
C TYR A 90 -5.36 10.36 16.70
N ALA A 91 -5.32 9.09 17.12
CA ALA A 91 -6.26 8.54 18.12
C ALA A 91 -6.17 9.27 19.46
N SER A 92 -4.98 9.71 19.88
CA SER A 92 -4.81 10.51 21.11
C SER A 92 -5.47 11.90 21.04
N HIS A 93 -5.86 12.33 19.83
CA HIS A 93 -6.58 13.59 19.58
C HIS A 93 -8.06 13.38 19.18
N GLY A 94 -8.59 12.18 19.39
CA GLY A 94 -9.99 11.87 19.06
C GLY A 94 -10.27 11.67 17.58
N ILE A 95 -9.24 11.37 16.79
CA ILE A 95 -9.33 11.12 15.35
C ILE A 95 -9.10 9.65 15.08
N THR A 96 -10.00 9.03 14.35
CA THR A 96 -9.83 7.66 13.82
C THR A 96 -9.19 7.71 12.44
N THR A 97 -8.26 6.78 12.18
CA THR A 97 -7.56 6.66 10.91
C THR A 97 -7.88 5.33 10.25
N VAL A 98 -8.32 5.35 9.01
CA VAL A 98 -8.50 4.16 8.16
C VAL A 98 -7.56 4.25 6.98
N GLN A 99 -6.81 3.20 6.72
CA GLN A 99 -5.96 3.11 5.54
C GLN A 99 -6.78 2.59 4.36
N LEU A 100 -6.86 3.39 3.30
CA LEU A 100 -7.70 3.09 2.13
C LEU A 100 -7.07 2.07 1.18
N LYS A 101 -5.75 2.07 1.09
CA LYS A 101 -4.93 1.14 0.28
C LYS A 101 -3.55 0.97 0.93
N GLY A 102 -2.58 0.41 0.23
CA GLY A 102 -1.21 0.33 0.75
C GLY A 102 -0.99 -0.84 1.71
N VAL A 103 -0.35 -0.60 2.84
CA VAL A 103 0.10 -1.63 3.80
C VAL A 103 -1.06 -2.44 4.38
N GLY A 104 -2.22 -1.81 4.62
CA GLY A 104 -3.40 -2.53 5.12
C GLY A 104 -3.88 -3.62 4.17
N PHE A 105 -3.89 -3.32 2.87
CA PHE A 105 -4.27 -4.30 1.83
C PHE A 105 -3.18 -5.33 1.53
N SER A 106 -1.95 -5.11 1.97
CA SER A 106 -0.88 -6.10 1.81
C SER A 106 -1.21 -7.42 2.51
N THR A 107 -2.02 -7.37 3.55
CA THR A 107 -2.46 -8.57 4.32
C THR A 107 -3.25 -9.58 3.50
N TYR A 108 -3.71 -9.21 2.31
CA TYR A 108 -4.36 -10.11 1.35
C TYR A 108 -3.38 -10.81 0.40
N TYR A 109 -2.10 -10.46 0.46
CA TYR A 109 -1.06 -11.08 -0.36
C TYR A 109 -0.41 -12.23 0.38
N PRO A 110 0.03 -13.31 -0.31
CA PRO A 110 0.71 -14.44 0.33
C PRO A 110 1.93 -14.00 1.15
N VAL A 111 2.71 -13.06 0.61
CA VAL A 111 3.80 -12.39 1.32
C VAL A 111 3.49 -10.90 1.37
N PRO A 112 2.95 -10.38 2.49
CA PRO A 112 2.53 -8.98 2.61
C PRO A 112 3.61 -7.95 2.25
N ALA A 113 4.87 -8.23 2.59
CA ALA A 113 5.99 -7.35 2.31
C ALA A 113 6.32 -7.23 0.81
N HIS A 114 5.80 -8.14 -0.02
CA HIS A 114 6.03 -8.17 -1.46
C HIS A 114 4.98 -7.41 -2.27
N ARG A 115 3.94 -6.89 -1.60
CA ARG A 115 3.08 -5.88 -2.21
C ARG A 115 3.80 -4.52 -2.19
N GLU A 116 4.26 -4.08 -3.34
CA GLU A 116 4.93 -2.78 -3.45
C GLU A 116 3.94 -1.63 -3.17
N GLY A 117 4.37 -0.67 -2.37
CA GLY A 117 3.61 0.53 -2.04
C GLY A 117 4.46 1.79 -2.22
N GLY A 118 3.85 2.88 -2.72
CA GLY A 118 4.49 4.18 -2.92
C GLY A 118 4.22 5.17 -1.80
N ASP A 119 2.99 5.24 -1.34
CA ASP A 119 2.42 6.19 -0.41
C ASP A 119 1.56 5.49 0.66
N ILE A 120 1.17 6.24 1.67
CA ILE A 120 0.19 5.81 2.68
C ILE A 120 -1.07 6.67 2.48
N ASP A 121 -2.12 6.06 1.98
CA ASP A 121 -3.43 6.68 1.81
C ASP A 121 -4.28 6.43 3.04
N ILE A 122 -4.65 7.51 3.71
CA ILE A 122 -5.50 7.45 4.90
C ILE A 122 -6.77 8.27 4.70
N TYR A 123 -7.83 7.85 5.38
CA TYR A 123 -9.01 8.65 5.63
C TYR A 123 -9.13 8.87 7.13
N THR A 124 -9.22 10.13 7.53
CA THR A 124 -9.34 10.53 8.94
C THR A 124 -10.72 11.07 9.22
N TYR A 125 -11.33 10.62 10.33
CA TYR A 125 -12.67 11.01 10.73
C TYR A 125 -12.81 11.06 12.25
N SER A 126 -13.92 11.59 12.75
CA SER A 126 -14.15 11.74 14.19
C SER A 126 -14.36 10.39 14.88
N ALA A 127 -13.66 10.18 15.97
CA ALA A 127 -13.92 9.06 16.87
C ALA A 127 -15.25 9.21 17.66
N ASP A 128 -15.73 10.46 17.82
CA ASP A 128 -16.99 10.79 18.48
C ASP A 128 -17.70 11.89 17.73
N LYS A 129 -18.71 11.53 16.95
CA LYS A 129 -19.48 12.47 16.08
C LYS A 129 -20.31 13.50 16.88
N ASN A 130 -20.48 13.31 18.17
CA ASN A 130 -21.14 14.31 19.03
C ASN A 130 -20.19 15.45 19.41
N LYS A 131 -18.87 15.23 19.31
CA LYS A 131 -17.85 16.21 19.66
C LYS A 131 -17.31 16.96 18.44
N MET A 132 -17.22 16.28 17.31
CA MET A 132 -16.56 16.79 16.11
C MET A 132 -17.11 16.06 14.89
N SER A 133 -17.35 16.76 13.81
CA SER A 133 -17.69 16.17 12.50
C SER A 133 -16.48 15.50 11.84
N ASP A 134 -16.71 14.63 10.87
CA ASP A 134 -15.64 13.97 10.12
C ASP A 134 -14.77 14.99 9.35
N ALA A 135 -15.40 16.04 8.81
CA ALA A 135 -14.67 17.13 8.11
C ALA A 135 -13.77 17.93 9.07
N GLU A 136 -14.24 18.21 10.28
CA GLU A 136 -13.44 18.89 11.31
C GLU A 136 -12.27 18.00 11.77
N ALA A 137 -12.49 16.68 11.93
CA ALA A 137 -11.46 15.72 12.28
C ALA A 137 -10.37 15.64 11.20
N ASN A 138 -10.76 15.59 9.92
CA ASN A 138 -9.82 15.60 8.80
C ASN A 138 -8.99 16.89 8.76
N ALA A 139 -9.64 18.06 8.95
CA ALA A 139 -8.94 19.35 9.02
C ALA A 139 -8.03 19.46 10.24
N LEU A 140 -8.44 18.88 11.39
CA LEU A 140 -7.62 18.82 12.60
C LEU A 140 -6.40 17.94 12.41
N ALA A 141 -6.52 16.79 11.72
CA ALA A 141 -5.39 15.92 11.40
C ALA A 141 -4.28 16.69 10.66
N ASP A 142 -4.66 17.45 9.63
CA ASP A 142 -3.72 18.31 8.91
C ASP A 142 -3.08 19.39 9.81
N LYS A 143 -3.89 20.04 10.65
CA LYS A 143 -3.42 21.07 11.59
C LYS A 143 -2.42 20.51 12.59
N LEU A 144 -2.66 19.30 13.10
CA LEU A 144 -1.74 18.61 14.01
C LEU A 144 -0.39 18.34 13.35
N MET A 145 -0.35 17.96 12.08
CA MET A 145 0.92 17.81 11.33
C MET A 145 1.64 19.15 11.20
N GLN A 146 0.92 20.23 10.87
CA GLN A 146 1.50 21.58 10.82
C GLN A 146 2.07 22.03 12.16
N GLN A 147 1.42 21.69 13.29
CA GLN A 147 1.93 21.96 14.64
C GLN A 147 3.20 21.17 14.98
N GLN A 148 3.43 20.03 14.34
CA GLN A 148 4.68 19.26 14.41
C GLN A 148 5.78 19.82 13.47
N GLY A 149 5.53 20.96 12.81
CA GLY A 149 6.46 21.56 11.85
C GLY A 149 6.50 20.88 10.48
N ILE A 150 5.49 20.06 10.18
CA ILE A 150 5.37 19.36 8.91
C ILE A 150 4.60 20.23 7.93
N GLU A 151 5.16 20.45 6.74
CA GLU A 151 4.47 21.14 5.65
C GLU A 151 3.34 20.26 5.12
N VAL A 152 2.13 20.82 5.00
CA VAL A 152 0.95 20.13 4.50
C VAL A 152 0.43 20.85 3.26
N ASP A 153 0.55 20.21 2.10
CA ASP A 153 -0.02 20.67 0.85
C ASP A 153 -1.53 20.35 0.79
N LYS A 154 -2.35 21.40 0.63
CA LYS A 154 -3.82 21.34 0.59
C LYS A 154 -4.42 21.76 -0.76
N HIS A 155 -3.60 21.88 -1.81
CA HIS A 155 -4.07 22.32 -3.12
C HIS A 155 -5.03 21.35 -3.79
N SER A 156 -4.92 20.04 -3.49
CA SER A 156 -5.87 19.05 -3.97
C SER A 156 -7.19 19.15 -3.21
N TYR A 157 -8.30 19.11 -3.95
CA TYR A 157 -9.63 19.02 -3.35
C TYR A 157 -9.90 17.64 -2.73
N LYS A 158 -9.21 16.61 -3.20
CA LYS A 158 -9.41 15.20 -2.85
C LYS A 158 -8.70 14.83 -1.55
N HIS A 159 -7.48 15.28 -1.36
CA HIS A 159 -6.62 14.95 -0.23
C HIS A 159 -5.68 16.10 0.09
N SER A 160 -5.10 16.09 1.26
CA SER A 160 -3.89 16.82 1.60
C SER A 160 -2.69 15.89 1.56
N ASN A 161 -1.51 16.44 1.22
CA ASN A 161 -0.26 15.72 1.09
C ASN A 161 0.75 16.21 2.11
N PHE A 162 1.48 15.30 2.74
CA PHE A 162 2.60 15.64 3.60
C PHE A 162 3.58 14.47 3.71
N TYR A 163 4.78 14.75 4.21
CA TYR A 163 5.76 13.72 4.52
C TYR A 163 5.83 13.48 6.02
N TYR A 164 5.54 12.27 6.47
CA TYR A 164 5.73 11.86 7.86
C TYR A 164 6.85 10.84 7.94
N LYS A 165 7.94 11.19 8.67
CA LYS A 165 9.16 10.38 8.76
C LYS A 165 9.74 9.98 7.39
N GLY A 166 9.64 10.90 6.41
CA GLY A 166 10.13 10.68 5.06
C GLY A 166 9.27 9.76 4.18
N ILE A 167 8.06 9.43 4.63
CA ILE A 167 7.07 8.66 3.86
C ILE A 167 5.96 9.60 3.40
N PRO A 168 5.59 9.58 2.10
CA PRO A 168 4.47 10.37 1.61
C PRO A 168 3.16 9.85 2.16
N ILE A 169 2.34 10.76 2.69
CA ILE A 169 1.01 10.49 3.24
C ILE A 169 -0.01 11.30 2.44
N GLU A 170 -1.07 10.65 1.99
CA GLU A 170 -2.26 11.28 1.43
C GLU A 170 -3.41 11.17 2.44
N ASN A 171 -3.81 12.30 3.03
CA ASN A 171 -4.99 12.36 3.92
C ASN A 171 -6.22 12.71 3.09
N HIS A 172 -6.99 11.70 2.74
CA HIS A 172 -8.16 11.82 1.88
C HIS A 172 -9.35 12.50 2.58
N LYS A 173 -10.06 13.36 1.84
CA LYS A 173 -11.30 14.04 2.26
C LYS A 173 -12.54 13.28 1.79
N SER A 174 -12.37 12.41 0.77
CA SER A 174 -13.43 11.60 0.18
C SER A 174 -12.87 10.31 -0.38
N PHE A 175 -13.73 9.29 -0.50
CA PHE A 175 -13.38 8.00 -1.13
C PHE A 175 -13.38 8.08 -2.65
N LEU A 176 -14.32 8.84 -3.21
CA LEU A 176 -14.51 8.97 -4.66
C LEU A 176 -13.73 10.15 -5.22
N ASN A 177 -13.16 9.95 -6.41
CA ASN A 177 -12.43 10.98 -7.14
C ASN A 177 -13.29 11.63 -8.22
N VAL A 178 -14.51 12.05 -7.87
CA VAL A 178 -15.46 12.64 -8.80
C VAL A 178 -15.95 13.97 -8.25
N LYS A 179 -15.83 15.05 -9.04
CA LYS A 179 -16.36 16.36 -8.72
C LYS A 179 -17.79 16.52 -9.28
N ASP A 180 -18.64 17.12 -8.46
CA ASP A 180 -19.90 17.78 -8.88
C ASP A 180 -20.92 16.93 -9.65
N ILE A 181 -20.88 15.61 -9.53
CA ILE A 181 -21.93 14.72 -10.02
C ILE A 181 -22.79 14.34 -8.81
N GLN A 182 -24.10 14.60 -8.87
CA GLN A 182 -25.02 14.33 -7.74
C GLN A 182 -24.99 12.86 -7.31
N GLU A 183 -24.88 11.95 -8.28
CA GLU A 183 -24.76 10.52 -8.02
C GLU A 183 -23.46 10.17 -7.25
N ALA A 184 -22.38 10.86 -7.56
CA ALA A 184 -21.11 10.67 -6.84
C ALA A 184 -21.20 11.19 -5.40
N ILE A 185 -21.87 12.31 -5.17
CA ILE A 185 -22.12 12.84 -3.82
C ILE A 185 -23.01 11.88 -3.02
N ALA A 186 -24.04 11.31 -3.65
CA ALA A 186 -24.89 10.31 -3.00
C ALA A 186 -24.12 9.04 -2.66
N SER A 187 -23.30 8.57 -3.59
CA SER A 187 -22.43 7.38 -3.38
C SER A 187 -21.39 7.61 -2.30
N GLU A 188 -20.76 8.79 -2.26
CA GLU A 188 -19.81 9.16 -1.21
C GLU A 188 -20.47 9.11 0.18
N LYS A 189 -21.68 9.67 0.32
CA LYS A 189 -22.43 9.60 1.59
C LYS A 189 -22.76 8.17 2.01
N ILE A 190 -23.07 7.29 1.05
CA ILE A 190 -23.31 5.86 1.33
C ILE A 190 -22.01 5.22 1.83
N LEU A 191 -20.89 5.42 1.12
CA LEU A 191 -19.60 4.86 1.50
C LEU A 191 -19.16 5.33 2.89
N GLN A 192 -19.33 6.61 3.22
CA GLN A 192 -19.02 7.14 4.54
C GLN A 192 -19.93 6.56 5.63
N ARG A 193 -21.23 6.37 5.34
CA ARG A 193 -22.18 5.77 6.29
C ARG A 193 -21.90 4.29 6.53
N GLU A 194 -21.58 3.55 5.47
CA GLU A 194 -21.31 2.11 5.52
C GLU A 194 -19.87 1.79 5.92
N LEU A 195 -19.03 2.81 6.15
CA LEU A 195 -17.67 2.62 6.61
C LEU A 195 -17.67 1.88 7.94
N ASN A 196 -17.29 0.63 7.91
CA ASN A 196 -17.15 -0.24 9.07
C ASN A 196 -15.70 -0.78 9.10
N PRO A 197 -14.75 -0.03 9.65
CA PRO A 197 -13.35 -0.42 9.60
C PRO A 197 -13.08 -1.60 10.53
N ARG A 198 -12.22 -2.50 10.08
CA ARG A 198 -11.67 -3.57 10.89
C ARG A 198 -10.19 -3.36 11.13
N THR A 199 -9.74 -3.75 12.32
CA THR A 199 -8.31 -3.75 12.65
C THR A 199 -7.65 -5.00 12.10
N VAL A 200 -6.55 -4.81 11.38
CA VAL A 200 -5.68 -5.90 10.94
C VAL A 200 -4.30 -5.76 11.61
N ALA A 201 -3.72 -6.90 11.99
CA ALA A 201 -2.35 -6.93 12.47
C ALA A 201 -1.40 -6.82 11.27
N LEU A 202 -0.34 -6.05 11.45
CA LEU A 202 0.79 -5.95 10.53
C LEU A 202 2.00 -6.69 11.13
N LYS A 203 3.07 -6.82 10.38
CA LYS A 203 4.32 -7.40 10.92
C LYS A 203 4.88 -6.53 12.07
N GLU A 204 4.71 -5.22 11.98
CA GLU A 204 4.97 -4.28 13.07
C GLU A 204 3.74 -3.37 13.22
N GLY A 205 3.04 -3.48 14.36
CA GLY A 205 1.86 -2.67 14.67
C GLY A 205 0.56 -3.20 14.09
N LYS A 206 -0.41 -2.31 13.98
CA LYS A 206 -1.76 -2.60 13.48
C LYS A 206 -2.31 -1.40 12.71
N VAL A 207 -3.30 -1.64 11.88
CA VAL A 207 -3.99 -0.61 11.12
C VAL A 207 -5.46 -0.93 10.96
N GLN A 208 -6.29 0.10 10.85
CA GLN A 208 -7.68 -0.06 10.44
C GLN A 208 -7.78 0.01 8.92
N ILE A 209 -8.53 -0.92 8.33
CA ILE A 209 -8.87 -0.94 6.91
C ILE A 209 -10.39 -1.02 6.76
N PRO A 210 -10.96 -0.59 5.61
CA PRO A 210 -12.37 -0.84 5.33
C PRO A 210 -12.67 -2.35 5.42
N SER A 211 -13.83 -2.72 6.00
CA SER A 211 -14.32 -4.08 5.89
C SER A 211 -14.82 -4.33 4.47
N LEU A 212 -14.59 -5.51 3.97
CA LEU A 212 -15.18 -6.01 2.71
C LEU A 212 -16.53 -6.64 2.99
#